data_06d7fd25e19d57e01c8886680522b2f3
#
_entry.id   06d7fd25e19d57e01c8886680522b2f3
#
_cell.length_a   1.000
_cell.length_b   1.000
_cell.length_c   1.000
_cell.angle_alpha   90.00
_cell.angle_beta   90.00
_cell.angle_gamma   90.00
#
_symmetry.space_group_name_H-M   'P 1'
#
loop_
_entity.id
_entity.type
_entity.pdbx_description
1 polymer ?
#
loop_
_entity_poly.entity_id
_entity_poly.type
_entity_poly.pdbx_seq_one_letter_code
_entity_poly.pdbx_strand_id
1 'polypeptide(L)'
;KQVKYLMDNDMKELVESFYKDLEFGTGGLRGIMGVGSNRMNVYTVGAATQGLSNYLKKNFAGERVRVAVAHDSRNNSRMFAEHVADIFASNGFQVFLFDALRPTPELSFAIRELKCHSGVVVTASHNPKEYNGYKAYWTDGAQVTEPHDKNIIAEVAKITDVDMIETGKNPENITILDEKFDEIYLNKVHELSLSPESVKKHHDMKIVYSPMHGAGVRLVPASLKKFGFTNVIMVKEQAVIDGDFPTVESPNPEERKTMAMAIDLAAKEGADLVLATDPDSDRIGVALRNKKGEYVLLNGNQTLVLLLSYQLTRWAERGCLLYTSDA
;
A
#
# COMPACT_ATOMS: atom_id res chain seq x y z
N LYS A 1 22.71 2.68 -21.78
CA LYS A 1 23.91 2.41 -20.93
C LYS A 1 23.75 1.09 -20.17
N GLN A 2 22.63 0.89 -19.43
CA GLN A 2 22.40 -0.33 -18.63
C GLN A 2 22.36 -1.60 -19.47
N VAL A 3 21.65 -1.60 -20.61
CA VAL A 3 21.62 -2.76 -21.52
C VAL A 3 23.03 -3.14 -21.99
N LYS A 4 23.85 -2.16 -22.38
CA LYS A 4 25.24 -2.42 -22.77
C LYS A 4 26.06 -3.00 -21.61
N TYR A 5 25.87 -2.49 -20.40
CA TYR A 5 26.51 -3.05 -19.22
C TYR A 5 26.14 -4.52 -19.01
N LEU A 6 24.85 -4.90 -19.13
CA LEU A 6 24.42 -6.27 -19.01
C LEU A 6 24.98 -7.18 -20.12
N MET A 7 25.05 -6.66 -21.37
CA MET A 7 25.69 -7.40 -22.48
C MET A 7 27.16 -7.72 -22.21
N ASP A 8 27.87 -6.79 -21.57
CA ASP A 8 29.30 -6.94 -21.32
C ASP A 8 29.60 -7.73 -20.02
N ASN A 9 28.67 -7.78 -19.03
CA ASN A 9 28.95 -8.27 -17.68
C ASN A 9 27.99 -9.35 -17.16
N ASP A 10 26.72 -9.40 -17.62
CA ASP A 10 25.70 -10.34 -17.13
C ASP A 10 24.68 -10.72 -18.21
N MET A 11 25.09 -11.62 -19.06
CA MET A 11 24.24 -12.12 -20.15
C MET A 11 23.00 -12.87 -19.62
N LYS A 12 23.09 -13.49 -18.45
CA LYS A 12 21.94 -14.18 -17.85
C LYS A 12 20.86 -13.18 -17.45
N GLU A 13 21.23 -12.12 -16.73
CA GLU A 13 20.30 -11.06 -16.36
C GLU A 13 19.75 -10.34 -17.62
N LEU A 14 20.57 -10.15 -18.65
CA LEU A 14 20.09 -9.60 -19.92
C LEU A 14 18.96 -10.44 -20.51
N VAL A 15 19.16 -11.76 -20.58
CA VAL A 15 18.13 -12.68 -21.12
C VAL A 15 16.87 -12.62 -20.24
N GLU A 16 17.01 -12.74 -18.92
CA GLU A 16 15.89 -12.66 -17.98
C GLU A 16 15.12 -11.32 -18.06
N SER A 17 15.81 -10.25 -18.41
CA SER A 17 15.20 -8.91 -18.54
C SER A 17 14.33 -8.76 -19.79
N PHE A 18 14.55 -9.57 -20.82
CA PHE A 18 13.91 -9.37 -22.14
C PHE A 18 13.24 -10.61 -22.74
N TYR A 19 13.31 -11.80 -22.10
CA TYR A 19 12.78 -13.03 -22.69
C TYR A 19 11.23 -13.07 -22.76
N LYS A 20 10.57 -12.24 -21.98
CA LYS A 20 9.11 -12.04 -21.98
C LYS A 20 8.76 -10.62 -21.54
N ASP A 21 7.49 -10.28 -21.62
CA ASP A 21 6.95 -9.05 -21.06
C ASP A 21 6.51 -9.27 -19.61
N LEU A 22 6.61 -8.21 -18.79
CA LEU A 22 6.11 -8.21 -17.43
C LEU A 22 4.58 -8.28 -17.45
N GLU A 23 4.04 -9.34 -16.89
CA GLU A 23 2.62 -9.61 -16.92
C GLU A 23 1.86 -8.66 -15.96
N PHE A 24 0.82 -8.02 -16.49
CA PHE A 24 -0.21 -7.38 -15.66
C PHE A 24 -1.12 -8.51 -15.16
N GLY A 25 -0.93 -8.92 -13.90
CA GLY A 25 -1.75 -9.95 -13.25
C GLY A 25 -3.03 -9.36 -12.65
N THR A 26 -3.78 -10.18 -11.92
CA THR A 26 -4.96 -9.72 -11.18
C THR A 26 -4.57 -8.56 -10.26
N GLY A 27 -5.10 -7.38 -10.58
CA GLY A 27 -4.90 -6.17 -9.80
C GLY A 27 -3.60 -5.39 -10.04
N GLY A 28 -2.71 -5.78 -10.96
CA GLY A 28 -1.54 -4.95 -11.29
C GLY A 28 -0.28 -5.66 -11.75
N LEU A 29 0.84 -4.94 -11.72
CA LEU A 29 2.19 -5.43 -12.04
C LEU A 29 2.99 -5.68 -10.76
N ARG A 30 3.92 -6.64 -10.81
CA ARG A 30 4.95 -6.82 -9.79
C ARG A 30 6.19 -7.46 -10.41
N GLY A 31 7.36 -6.89 -10.17
CA GLY A 31 8.60 -7.42 -10.73
C GLY A 31 9.85 -6.78 -10.13
N ILE A 32 10.99 -7.34 -10.46
CA ILE A 32 12.30 -6.77 -10.14
C ILE A 32 12.47 -5.46 -10.93
N MET A 33 13.01 -4.43 -10.28
CA MET A 33 13.33 -3.15 -10.94
C MET A 33 14.54 -3.33 -11.85
N GLY A 34 14.48 -2.78 -13.07
CA GLY A 34 15.59 -2.85 -14.01
C GLY A 34 15.20 -2.53 -15.44
N VAL A 35 16.15 -2.67 -16.34
CA VAL A 35 15.92 -2.50 -17.80
C VAL A 35 15.32 -3.76 -18.39
N GLY A 36 14.45 -3.59 -19.37
CA GLY A 36 13.83 -4.68 -20.13
C GLY A 36 12.33 -4.77 -19.94
N SER A 37 11.71 -5.51 -20.86
CA SER A 37 10.25 -5.68 -20.88
C SER A 37 9.74 -6.54 -19.72
N ASN A 38 10.58 -7.40 -19.15
CA ASN A 38 10.27 -8.24 -17.98
C ASN A 38 10.75 -7.63 -16.65
N ARG A 39 10.86 -6.31 -16.57
CA ARG A 39 11.30 -5.57 -15.38
C ARG A 39 10.38 -4.40 -15.10
N MET A 40 10.31 -3.99 -13.81
CA MET A 40 9.66 -2.73 -13.40
C MET A 40 10.55 -1.56 -13.78
N ASN A 41 10.07 -0.70 -14.64
CA ASN A 41 10.72 0.53 -15.09
C ASN A 41 9.69 1.52 -15.64
N VAL A 42 10.14 2.71 -16.03
CA VAL A 42 9.25 3.77 -16.55
C VAL A 42 8.45 3.36 -17.78
N TYR A 43 8.97 2.47 -18.62
CA TYR A 43 8.27 2.01 -19.82
C TYR A 43 7.15 1.02 -19.50
N THR A 44 7.42 0.02 -18.65
CA THR A 44 6.43 -0.98 -18.24
C THR A 44 5.32 -0.36 -17.37
N VAL A 45 5.70 0.54 -16.43
CA VAL A 45 4.75 1.34 -15.65
C VAL A 45 3.95 2.28 -16.56
N GLY A 46 4.62 2.91 -17.54
CA GLY A 46 3.98 3.78 -18.50
C GLY A 46 2.95 3.05 -19.37
N ALA A 47 3.30 1.90 -19.93
CA ALA A 47 2.39 1.08 -20.72
C ALA A 47 1.16 0.63 -19.91
N ALA A 48 1.38 0.19 -18.66
CA ALA A 48 0.30 -0.16 -17.74
C ALA A 48 -0.65 1.00 -17.48
N THR A 49 -0.10 2.19 -17.21
CA THR A 49 -0.89 3.40 -16.92
C THR A 49 -1.64 3.89 -18.16
N GLN A 50 -1.02 3.84 -19.34
CA GLN A 50 -1.69 4.18 -20.59
C GLN A 50 -2.82 3.20 -20.92
N GLY A 51 -2.59 1.89 -20.76
CA GLY A 51 -3.64 0.87 -20.94
C GLY A 51 -4.80 1.07 -19.98
N LEU A 52 -4.54 1.33 -18.70
CA LEU A 52 -5.57 1.66 -17.73
C LEU A 52 -6.30 2.96 -18.12
N SER A 53 -5.59 3.99 -18.59
CA SER A 53 -6.20 5.24 -19.07
C SER A 53 -7.15 4.99 -20.23
N ASN A 54 -6.75 4.18 -21.20
CA ASN A 54 -7.58 3.82 -22.35
C ASN A 54 -8.85 3.07 -21.92
N TYR A 55 -8.73 2.18 -20.95
CA TYR A 55 -9.86 1.45 -20.40
C TYR A 55 -10.83 2.38 -19.64
N LEU A 56 -10.30 3.28 -18.81
CA LEU A 56 -11.11 4.25 -18.07
C LEU A 56 -11.88 5.20 -19.03
N LYS A 57 -11.25 5.70 -20.08
CA LYS A 57 -11.91 6.53 -21.10
C LYS A 57 -13.10 5.82 -21.76
N LYS A 58 -13.01 4.49 -21.95
CA LYS A 58 -14.10 3.69 -22.54
C LYS A 58 -15.25 3.48 -21.55
N ASN A 59 -14.94 3.22 -20.29
CA ASN A 59 -15.97 2.94 -19.28
C ASN A 59 -16.69 4.21 -18.80
N PHE A 60 -16.03 5.35 -18.81
CA PHE A 60 -16.52 6.63 -18.30
C PHE A 60 -16.55 7.69 -19.42
N ALA A 61 -17.03 7.28 -20.60
CA ALA A 61 -17.12 8.15 -21.76
C ALA A 61 -18.00 9.38 -21.47
N GLY A 62 -17.46 10.58 -21.73
CA GLY A 62 -18.15 11.84 -21.44
C GLY A 62 -18.03 12.36 -20.01
N GLU A 63 -17.42 11.60 -19.11
CA GLU A 63 -17.13 12.05 -17.74
C GLU A 63 -15.71 12.59 -17.61
N ARG A 64 -15.50 13.50 -16.65
CA ARG A 64 -14.16 13.89 -16.25
C ARG A 64 -13.60 12.80 -15.32
N VAL A 65 -12.78 11.92 -15.86
CA VAL A 65 -12.18 10.84 -15.08
C VAL A 65 -11.31 11.42 -13.95
N ARG A 66 -11.43 10.85 -12.77
CA ARG A 66 -10.69 11.21 -11.55
C ARG A 66 -9.92 10.00 -11.05
N VAL A 67 -8.66 10.18 -10.68
CA VAL A 67 -7.78 9.10 -10.21
C VAL A 67 -6.97 9.55 -9.01
N ALA A 68 -6.70 8.61 -8.08
CA ALA A 68 -5.81 8.85 -6.94
C ALA A 68 -4.53 8.05 -7.11
N VAL A 69 -3.38 8.62 -6.68
CA VAL A 69 -2.07 7.96 -6.81
C VAL A 69 -1.31 8.07 -5.50
N ALA A 70 -0.83 6.94 -4.98
CA ALA A 70 0.01 6.84 -3.79
C ALA A 70 1.24 5.96 -4.05
N HIS A 71 2.18 5.97 -3.12
CA HIS A 71 3.38 5.13 -3.16
C HIS A 71 3.86 4.77 -1.75
N ASP A 72 4.63 3.70 -1.67
CA ASP A 72 5.34 3.28 -0.46
C ASP A 72 6.76 3.86 -0.37
N SER A 73 7.58 3.30 0.53
CA SER A 73 8.96 3.73 0.79
C SER A 73 10.00 3.14 -0.16
N ARG A 74 9.64 2.20 -1.04
CA ARG A 74 10.59 1.50 -1.91
C ARG A 74 11.35 2.44 -2.83
N ASN A 75 12.55 2.05 -3.17
CA ASN A 75 13.35 2.74 -4.18
C ASN A 75 12.52 2.91 -5.47
N ASN A 76 12.59 4.09 -6.06
CA ASN A 76 11.85 4.51 -7.26
C ASN A 76 10.31 4.60 -7.11
N SER A 77 9.69 4.22 -5.98
CA SER A 77 8.23 4.28 -5.84
C SER A 77 7.68 5.69 -6.07
N ARG A 78 8.32 6.72 -5.52
CA ARG A 78 7.94 8.12 -5.75
C ARG A 78 8.05 8.51 -7.21
N MET A 79 9.18 8.21 -7.85
CA MET A 79 9.41 8.53 -9.28
C MET A 79 8.37 7.84 -10.16
N PHE A 80 8.05 6.57 -9.90
CA PHE A 80 7.00 5.86 -10.64
C PHE A 80 5.61 6.46 -10.38
N ALA A 81 5.29 6.84 -9.14
CA ALA A 81 4.01 7.47 -8.83
C ALA A 81 3.85 8.84 -9.53
N GLU A 82 4.90 9.65 -9.57
CA GLU A 82 4.93 10.92 -10.31
C GLU A 82 4.76 10.68 -11.82
N HIS A 83 5.40 9.64 -12.37
CA HIS A 83 5.23 9.25 -13.77
C HIS A 83 3.81 8.75 -14.09
N VAL A 84 3.22 7.95 -13.20
CA VAL A 84 1.80 7.53 -13.28
C VAL A 84 0.86 8.74 -13.29
N ALA A 85 1.10 9.70 -12.38
CA ALA A 85 0.30 10.91 -12.28
C ALA A 85 0.41 11.78 -13.54
N ASP A 86 1.61 11.93 -14.10
CA ASP A 86 1.86 12.65 -15.36
C ASP A 86 1.10 12.02 -16.53
N ILE A 87 1.14 10.69 -16.68
CA ILE A 87 0.41 9.99 -17.74
C ILE A 87 -1.09 10.17 -17.59
N PHE A 88 -1.66 10.02 -16.40
CA PHE A 88 -3.08 10.25 -16.18
C PHE A 88 -3.48 11.71 -16.49
N ALA A 89 -2.70 12.68 -16.03
CA ALA A 89 -2.93 14.10 -16.33
C ALA A 89 -2.85 14.37 -17.83
N SER A 90 -1.85 13.79 -18.53
CA SER A 90 -1.69 13.90 -19.98
C SER A 90 -2.85 13.29 -20.76
N ASN A 91 -3.52 12.27 -20.19
CA ASN A 91 -4.75 11.71 -20.72
C ASN A 91 -6.01 12.54 -20.43
N GLY A 92 -5.87 13.72 -19.78
CA GLY A 92 -6.95 14.67 -19.48
C GLY A 92 -7.69 14.36 -18.16
N PHE A 93 -7.15 13.49 -17.30
CA PHE A 93 -7.79 13.12 -16.03
C PHE A 93 -7.48 14.12 -14.93
N GLN A 94 -8.39 14.26 -13.96
CA GLN A 94 -8.10 14.91 -12.69
C GLN A 94 -7.35 13.91 -11.82
N VAL A 95 -6.14 14.26 -11.42
CA VAL A 95 -5.25 13.40 -10.63
C VAL A 95 -5.13 13.95 -9.21
N PHE A 96 -5.21 13.07 -8.22
CA PHE A 96 -4.93 13.35 -6.82
C PHE A 96 -3.69 12.56 -6.42
N LEU A 97 -2.55 13.23 -6.31
CA LEU A 97 -1.26 12.63 -5.97
C LEU A 97 -0.90 12.97 -4.52
N PHE A 98 -0.60 11.98 -3.70
CA PHE A 98 -0.08 12.23 -2.37
C PHE A 98 1.33 12.86 -2.41
N ASP A 99 1.57 13.84 -1.54
CA ASP A 99 2.83 14.60 -1.47
C ASP A 99 4.03 13.75 -1.01
N ALA A 100 3.75 12.68 -0.27
CA ALA A 100 4.72 11.73 0.25
C ALA A 100 4.10 10.33 0.30
N LEU A 101 4.89 9.33 0.75
CA LEU A 101 4.40 7.96 0.92
C LEU A 101 3.16 7.92 1.83
N ARG A 102 2.19 7.10 1.46
CA ARG A 102 0.96 6.86 2.24
C ARG A 102 0.58 5.38 2.23
N PRO A 103 -0.07 4.91 3.29
CA PRO A 103 -0.63 3.56 3.37
C PRO A 103 -1.60 3.25 2.24
N THR A 104 -1.54 2.02 1.74
CA THR A 104 -2.52 1.49 0.77
C THR A 104 -3.98 1.68 1.20
N PRO A 105 -4.36 1.47 2.49
CA PRO A 105 -5.72 1.75 2.95
C PRO A 105 -6.17 3.21 2.79
N GLU A 106 -5.25 4.17 2.88
CA GLU A 106 -5.58 5.58 2.66
C GLU A 106 -5.86 5.89 1.19
N LEU A 107 -5.12 5.25 0.25
CA LEU A 107 -5.47 5.34 -1.17
C LEU A 107 -6.88 4.82 -1.42
N SER A 108 -7.23 3.64 -0.89
CA SER A 108 -8.57 3.07 -0.97
C SER A 108 -9.64 4.03 -0.45
N PHE A 109 -9.36 4.69 0.66
CA PHE A 109 -10.24 5.73 1.21
C PHE A 109 -10.33 6.95 0.27
N ALA A 110 -9.20 7.44 -0.25
CA ALA A 110 -9.16 8.60 -1.15
C ALA A 110 -9.99 8.38 -2.42
N ILE A 111 -9.96 7.17 -2.98
CA ILE A 111 -10.78 6.83 -4.16
C ILE A 111 -12.27 7.06 -3.86
N ARG A 112 -12.76 6.59 -2.73
CA ARG A 112 -14.18 6.72 -2.34
C ARG A 112 -14.53 8.14 -1.91
N GLU A 113 -13.70 8.77 -1.08
CA GLU A 113 -13.95 10.11 -0.53
C GLU A 113 -13.93 11.17 -1.64
N LEU A 114 -12.96 11.08 -2.56
CA LEU A 114 -12.82 12.01 -3.67
C LEU A 114 -13.64 11.58 -4.91
N LYS A 115 -14.44 10.49 -4.81
CA LYS A 115 -15.24 9.94 -5.90
C LYS A 115 -14.39 9.70 -7.16
N CYS A 116 -13.22 9.08 -6.98
CA CYS A 116 -12.36 8.70 -8.08
C CYS A 116 -12.92 7.47 -8.82
N HIS A 117 -12.64 7.38 -10.11
CA HIS A 117 -13.01 6.24 -10.94
C HIS A 117 -11.99 5.10 -10.83
N SER A 118 -10.77 5.44 -10.41
CA SER A 118 -9.69 4.47 -10.21
C SER A 118 -8.63 5.06 -9.29
N GLY A 119 -7.68 4.23 -8.88
CA GLY A 119 -6.48 4.65 -8.19
C GLY A 119 -5.33 3.68 -8.39
N VAL A 120 -4.12 4.15 -8.09
CA VAL A 120 -2.89 3.37 -8.20
C VAL A 120 -2.05 3.56 -6.97
N VAL A 121 -1.56 2.46 -6.39
CA VAL A 121 -0.46 2.53 -5.43
C VAL A 121 0.77 1.83 -5.99
N VAL A 122 1.89 2.55 -5.97
CA VAL A 122 3.19 2.01 -6.38
C VAL A 122 3.85 1.36 -5.18
N THR A 123 3.83 0.04 -5.17
CA THR A 123 4.32 -0.80 -4.06
C THR A 123 4.50 -2.26 -4.49
N ALA A 124 5.44 -2.94 -3.88
CA ALA A 124 5.53 -4.41 -3.93
C ALA A 124 5.24 -5.04 -2.55
N SER A 125 4.52 -4.34 -1.66
CA SER A 125 4.14 -4.82 -0.33
C SER A 125 5.39 -5.30 0.46
N HIS A 126 5.44 -6.55 0.86
CA HIS A 126 6.51 -7.15 1.66
C HIS A 126 7.59 -7.90 0.85
N ASN A 127 7.59 -7.79 -0.49
CA ASN A 127 8.62 -8.40 -1.32
C ASN A 127 10.02 -7.84 -1.00
N PRO A 128 11.11 -8.53 -1.34
CA PRO A 128 12.47 -8.03 -1.23
C PRO A 128 12.67 -6.67 -1.90
N LYS A 129 13.73 -5.96 -1.53
CA LYS A 129 13.99 -4.57 -1.91
C LYS A 129 14.16 -4.33 -3.42
N GLU A 130 14.58 -5.36 -4.14
CA GLU A 130 14.77 -5.33 -5.60
C GLU A 130 13.45 -5.20 -6.36
N TYR A 131 12.32 -5.55 -5.71
CA TYR A 131 11.00 -5.52 -6.33
C TYR A 131 10.33 -4.16 -6.17
N ASN A 132 9.53 -3.82 -7.18
CA ASN A 132 8.49 -2.82 -7.06
C ASN A 132 7.22 -3.33 -7.76
N GLY A 133 6.12 -2.60 -7.65
CA GLY A 133 4.84 -3.00 -8.22
C GLY A 133 3.91 -1.82 -8.46
N TYR A 134 2.81 -2.13 -9.11
CA TYR A 134 1.76 -1.21 -9.50
C TYR A 134 0.43 -1.91 -9.22
N LYS A 135 -0.25 -1.54 -8.14
CA LYS A 135 -1.57 -2.07 -7.80
C LYS A 135 -2.64 -1.09 -8.29
N ALA A 136 -3.59 -1.56 -9.10
CA ALA A 136 -4.71 -0.77 -9.61
C ALA A 136 -5.98 -1.04 -8.80
N TYR A 137 -6.76 0.01 -8.56
CA TYR A 137 -7.98 0.02 -7.76
C TYR A 137 -9.16 0.55 -8.58
N TRP A 138 -10.38 0.13 -8.25
CA TRP A 138 -11.61 0.54 -8.91
C TRP A 138 -12.40 1.56 -8.08
N THR A 139 -13.59 1.93 -8.57
CA THR A 139 -14.46 2.98 -7.98
C THR A 139 -14.86 2.74 -6.53
N ASP A 140 -14.90 1.49 -6.11
CA ASP A 140 -15.25 1.06 -4.73
C ASP A 140 -14.07 1.14 -3.76
N GLY A 141 -12.87 1.47 -4.26
CA GLY A 141 -11.64 1.49 -3.49
C GLY A 141 -11.03 0.10 -3.25
N ALA A 142 -11.56 -0.94 -3.89
CA ALA A 142 -10.96 -2.27 -3.89
C ALA A 142 -9.99 -2.45 -5.07
N GLN A 143 -9.02 -3.35 -4.91
CA GLN A 143 -8.13 -3.71 -6.00
C GLN A 143 -8.94 -4.31 -7.16
N VAL A 144 -8.58 -3.97 -8.41
CA VAL A 144 -9.33 -4.42 -9.59
C VAL A 144 -9.39 -5.96 -9.66
N THR A 145 -10.58 -6.47 -10.01
CA THR A 145 -10.89 -7.89 -10.21
C THR A 145 -11.61 -8.09 -11.53
N GLU A 146 -11.99 -9.32 -11.86
CA GLU A 146 -12.79 -9.61 -13.05
C GLU A 146 -14.12 -8.81 -13.05
N PRO A 147 -14.51 -8.27 -14.20
CA PRO A 147 -13.89 -8.38 -15.53
C PRO A 147 -12.86 -7.28 -15.82
N HIS A 148 -12.64 -6.34 -14.89
CA HIS A 148 -11.83 -5.13 -15.12
C HIS A 148 -10.36 -5.45 -15.34
N ASP A 149 -9.79 -6.39 -14.57
CA ASP A 149 -8.39 -6.82 -14.70
C ASP A 149 -8.08 -7.33 -16.11
N LYS A 150 -8.89 -8.25 -16.65
CA LYS A 150 -8.72 -8.80 -18.01
C LYS A 150 -8.84 -7.73 -19.09
N ASN A 151 -9.78 -6.80 -18.91
CA ASN A 151 -9.99 -5.73 -19.88
C ASN A 151 -8.85 -4.71 -19.84
N ILE A 152 -8.29 -4.41 -18.66
CA ILE A 152 -7.10 -3.55 -18.52
C ILE A 152 -5.91 -4.24 -19.20
N ILE A 153 -5.68 -5.53 -18.95
CA ILE A 153 -4.63 -6.33 -19.60
C ILE A 153 -4.73 -6.21 -21.12
N ALA A 154 -5.94 -6.35 -21.66
CA ALA A 154 -6.18 -6.25 -23.10
C ALA A 154 -5.88 -4.84 -23.67
N GLU A 155 -6.06 -3.77 -22.89
CA GLU A 155 -5.65 -2.42 -23.31
C GLU A 155 -4.15 -2.19 -23.16
N VAL A 156 -3.51 -2.74 -22.12
CA VAL A 156 -2.06 -2.69 -21.93
C VAL A 156 -1.34 -3.38 -23.08
N ALA A 157 -1.82 -4.56 -23.51
CA ALA A 157 -1.25 -5.31 -24.63
C ALA A 157 -1.28 -4.56 -25.99
N LYS A 158 -2.07 -3.50 -26.11
CA LYS A 158 -2.10 -2.66 -27.33
C LYS A 158 -1.01 -1.58 -27.32
N ILE A 159 -0.36 -1.35 -26.20
CA ILE A 159 0.72 -0.36 -26.08
C ILE A 159 2.03 -1.06 -26.49
N THR A 160 2.32 -1.03 -27.77
CA THR A 160 3.47 -1.71 -28.37
C THR A 160 4.66 -0.79 -28.63
N ASP A 161 4.47 0.51 -28.47
CA ASP A 161 5.51 1.52 -28.66
C ASP A 161 5.44 2.57 -27.54
N VAL A 162 6.60 3.07 -27.14
CA VAL A 162 6.71 4.13 -26.13
C VAL A 162 6.04 5.44 -26.55
N ASP A 163 5.98 5.71 -27.86
CA ASP A 163 5.34 6.89 -28.40
C ASP A 163 3.80 6.87 -28.26
N MET A 164 3.24 5.72 -27.89
CA MET A 164 1.81 5.59 -27.55
C MET A 164 1.49 6.02 -26.12
N ILE A 165 2.49 6.32 -25.30
CA ILE A 165 2.34 6.74 -23.90
C ILE A 165 2.27 8.26 -23.85
N GLU A 166 1.13 8.80 -23.44
CA GLU A 166 0.91 10.24 -23.30
C GLU A 166 1.62 10.76 -22.03
N THR A 167 2.54 11.73 -22.20
CA THR A 167 3.29 12.34 -21.10
C THR A 167 3.48 13.85 -21.29
N GLY A 168 3.76 14.57 -20.21
CA GLY A 168 4.15 15.99 -20.23
C GLY A 168 3.04 16.96 -20.58
N LYS A 169 1.75 16.57 -20.48
CA LYS A 169 0.58 17.39 -20.79
C LYS A 169 -0.28 17.61 -19.54
N ASN A 170 -0.91 18.79 -19.47
CA ASN A 170 -1.93 19.15 -18.47
C ASN A 170 -1.48 18.99 -17.00
N PRO A 171 -0.26 19.44 -16.60
CA PRO A 171 0.22 19.30 -15.21
C PRO A 171 -0.70 20.00 -14.20
N GLU A 172 -1.51 20.98 -14.63
CA GLU A 172 -2.52 21.65 -13.81
C GLU A 172 -3.66 20.73 -13.37
N ASN A 173 -3.82 19.58 -13.99
CA ASN A 173 -4.78 18.56 -13.57
C ASN A 173 -4.33 17.77 -12.35
N ILE A 174 -3.08 17.93 -11.88
CA ILE A 174 -2.57 17.24 -10.71
C ILE A 174 -2.82 18.09 -9.46
N THR A 175 -3.59 17.56 -8.54
CA THR A 175 -3.83 18.12 -7.20
C THR A 175 -3.03 17.32 -6.19
N ILE A 176 -2.23 18.00 -5.38
CA ILE A 176 -1.46 17.36 -4.32
C ILE A 176 -2.32 17.17 -3.08
N LEU A 177 -2.35 15.95 -2.55
CA LEU A 177 -2.93 15.62 -1.25
C LEU A 177 -1.85 15.68 -0.18
N ASP A 178 -2.06 16.51 0.80
CA ASP A 178 -1.16 16.76 1.93
C ASP A 178 -1.71 16.21 3.25
N GLU A 179 -1.09 16.56 4.36
CA GLU A 179 -1.50 16.17 5.71
C GLU A 179 -2.93 16.58 6.11
N LYS A 180 -3.56 17.52 5.40
CA LYS A 180 -4.98 17.86 5.64
C LYS A 180 -5.87 16.70 5.19
N PHE A 181 -5.48 15.97 4.16
CA PHE A 181 -6.20 14.78 3.76
C PHE A 181 -5.98 13.63 4.76
N ASP A 182 -4.76 13.50 5.32
CA ASP A 182 -4.47 12.56 6.42
C ASP A 182 -5.44 12.75 7.59
N GLU A 183 -5.75 14.01 7.96
CA GLU A 183 -6.71 14.30 9.05
C GLU A 183 -8.13 13.84 8.71
N ILE A 184 -8.59 13.99 7.47
CA ILE A 184 -9.90 13.49 7.03
C ILE A 184 -9.93 11.96 7.19
N TYR A 185 -8.89 11.28 6.72
CA TYR A 185 -8.76 9.82 6.84
C TYR A 185 -8.73 9.36 8.30
N LEU A 186 -7.89 9.97 9.13
CA LEU A 186 -7.77 9.63 10.56
C LEU A 186 -9.07 9.87 11.33
N ASN A 187 -9.83 10.91 11.00
CA ASN A 187 -11.14 11.15 11.58
C ASN A 187 -12.09 10.01 11.22
N LYS A 188 -12.10 9.59 9.96
CA LYS A 188 -12.95 8.51 9.49
C LYS A 188 -12.60 7.17 10.13
N VAL A 189 -11.30 6.87 10.25
CA VAL A 189 -10.82 5.68 10.97
C VAL A 189 -11.26 5.71 12.46
N HIS A 190 -11.14 6.85 13.11
CA HIS A 190 -11.55 6.99 14.51
C HIS A 190 -13.05 6.77 14.73
N GLU A 191 -13.90 7.18 13.79
CA GLU A 191 -15.37 6.93 13.85
C GLU A 191 -15.70 5.43 13.87
N LEU A 192 -14.81 4.56 13.38
CA LEU A 192 -15.00 3.11 13.39
C LEU A 192 -14.77 2.47 14.77
N SER A 193 -14.41 3.24 15.80
CA SER A 193 -14.17 2.73 17.14
C SER A 193 -15.41 2.02 17.72
N LEU A 194 -15.27 0.76 18.03
CA LEU A 194 -16.36 -0.06 18.58
C LEU A 194 -16.35 -0.09 20.13
N SER A 195 -15.22 0.22 20.77
CA SER A 195 -15.05 0.10 22.22
C SER A 195 -14.25 1.27 22.83
N PRO A 196 -14.68 2.53 22.68
CA PRO A 196 -13.92 3.69 23.17
C PRO A 196 -13.69 3.66 24.68
N GLU A 197 -14.63 3.13 25.47
CA GLU A 197 -14.50 3.03 26.92
C GLU A 197 -13.41 2.01 27.33
N SER A 198 -13.18 0.95 26.53
CA SER A 198 -12.08 0.03 26.78
C SER A 198 -10.73 0.69 26.51
N VAL A 199 -10.64 1.52 25.46
CA VAL A 199 -9.43 2.29 25.19
C VAL A 199 -9.14 3.28 26.33
N LYS A 200 -10.13 4.01 26.83
CA LYS A 200 -9.97 4.90 27.99
C LYS A 200 -9.41 4.20 29.22
N LYS A 201 -9.84 2.96 29.48
CA LYS A 201 -9.36 2.17 30.63
C LYS A 201 -7.92 1.68 30.46
N HIS A 202 -7.45 1.56 29.22
CA HIS A 202 -6.14 1.01 28.87
C HIS A 202 -5.32 1.99 28.03
N HIS A 203 -5.56 3.28 28.19
CA HIS A 203 -4.92 4.36 27.41
C HIS A 203 -3.40 4.40 27.60
N ASP A 204 -2.92 3.93 28.72
CA ASP A 204 -1.51 3.85 29.13
C ASP A 204 -0.83 2.52 28.74
N MET A 205 -1.57 1.61 28.08
CA MET A 205 -1.01 0.36 27.57
C MET A 205 0.27 0.64 26.77
N LYS A 206 1.35 -0.03 27.12
CA LYS A 206 2.64 0.15 26.48
C LYS A 206 2.69 -0.63 25.19
N ILE A 207 2.74 0.09 24.06
CA ILE A 207 2.74 -0.47 22.71
C ILE A 207 4.06 -0.15 22.04
N VAL A 208 4.77 -1.18 21.56
CA VAL A 208 5.91 -1.00 20.64
C VAL A 208 5.39 -1.11 19.21
N TYR A 209 5.75 -0.13 18.38
CA TYR A 209 5.35 -0.11 16.97
C TYR A 209 6.57 -0.01 16.04
N SER A 210 6.59 -0.83 14.99
CA SER A 210 7.53 -0.74 13.89
C SER A 210 6.82 -0.54 12.55
N PRO A 211 7.13 0.51 11.79
CA PRO A 211 6.69 0.69 10.41
C PRO A 211 7.53 -0.08 9.38
N MET A 212 8.55 -0.81 9.79
CA MET A 212 9.49 -1.54 8.90
C MET A 212 9.96 -0.68 7.71
N HIS A 213 10.44 0.53 8.00
CA HIS A 213 10.87 1.55 7.01
C HIS A 213 9.76 2.06 6.07
N GLY A 214 8.48 1.73 6.33
CA GLY A 214 7.36 1.91 5.42
C GLY A 214 6.44 3.10 5.71
N ALA A 215 5.34 3.14 4.97
CA ALA A 215 4.36 4.22 4.94
C ALA A 215 3.58 4.40 6.26
N GLY A 216 3.54 3.37 7.12
CA GLY A 216 2.88 3.46 8.42
C GLY A 216 3.52 4.40 9.43
N VAL A 217 4.74 4.89 9.16
CA VAL A 217 5.55 5.70 10.09
C VAL A 217 4.83 6.93 10.65
N ARG A 218 3.98 7.58 9.87
CA ARG A 218 3.22 8.78 10.29
C ARG A 218 1.82 8.44 10.79
N LEU A 219 1.06 7.71 10.00
CA LEU A 219 -0.38 7.55 10.22
C LEU A 219 -0.71 6.55 11.33
N VAL A 220 0.08 5.49 11.51
CA VAL A 220 -0.22 4.50 12.55
C VAL A 220 -0.04 5.10 13.95
N PRO A 221 1.08 5.78 14.29
CA PRO A 221 1.21 6.46 15.58
C PRO A 221 0.16 7.56 15.77
N ALA A 222 -0.15 8.34 14.71
CA ALA A 222 -1.18 9.36 14.75
C ALA A 222 -2.57 8.78 15.02
N SER A 223 -2.89 7.65 14.39
CA SER A 223 -4.12 6.89 14.63
C SER A 223 -4.21 6.39 16.07
N LEU A 224 -3.17 5.70 16.56
CA LEU A 224 -3.13 5.22 17.94
C LEU A 224 -3.32 6.36 18.96
N LYS A 225 -2.65 7.49 18.74
CA LYS A 225 -2.83 8.70 19.55
C LYS A 225 -4.27 9.22 19.49
N LYS A 226 -4.87 9.25 18.31
CA LYS A 226 -6.25 9.73 18.10
C LYS A 226 -7.27 8.81 18.78
N PHE A 227 -7.03 7.51 18.82
CA PHE A 227 -7.81 6.57 19.61
C PHE A 227 -7.64 6.76 21.13
N GLY A 228 -6.57 7.42 21.59
CA GLY A 228 -6.34 7.74 22.98
C GLY A 228 -5.18 7.00 23.65
N PHE A 229 -4.42 6.19 22.90
CA PHE A 229 -3.21 5.55 23.44
C PHE A 229 -2.08 6.57 23.60
N THR A 230 -1.52 6.65 24.82
CA THR A 230 -0.52 7.67 25.18
C THR A 230 0.89 7.12 25.28
N ASN A 231 1.05 5.80 25.27
CA ASN A 231 2.34 5.14 25.53
C ASN A 231 2.77 4.26 24.35
N VAL A 232 3.04 4.92 23.21
CA VAL A 232 3.49 4.26 21.97
C VAL A 232 4.99 4.51 21.79
N ILE A 233 5.77 3.44 21.73
CA ILE A 233 7.23 3.44 21.57
C ILE A 233 7.57 2.98 20.15
N MET A 234 8.21 3.85 19.37
CA MET A 234 8.64 3.53 18.02
C MET A 234 9.98 2.78 18.01
N VAL A 235 10.12 1.76 17.16
CA VAL A 235 11.42 1.18 16.81
C VAL A 235 12.15 2.20 15.92
N LYS A 236 13.06 2.97 16.53
CA LYS A 236 13.67 4.16 15.88
C LYS A 236 14.42 3.83 14.60
N GLU A 237 15.15 2.72 14.59
CA GLU A 237 15.91 2.25 13.44
C GLU A 237 15.01 1.92 12.25
N GLN A 238 13.82 1.37 12.52
CA GLN A 238 12.82 0.99 11.52
C GLN A 238 11.84 2.12 11.19
N ALA A 239 11.88 3.21 11.95
CA ALA A 239 11.10 4.42 11.66
C ALA A 239 11.78 5.34 10.60
N VAL A 240 13.02 5.04 10.23
CA VAL A 240 13.70 5.71 9.11
C VAL A 240 13.15 5.17 7.80
N ILE A 241 12.67 6.05 6.94
CA ILE A 241 12.19 5.70 5.59
C ILE A 241 13.40 5.31 4.73
N ASP A 242 13.45 4.05 4.31
CA ASP A 242 14.56 3.51 3.52
C ASP A 242 14.08 2.34 2.66
N GLY A 243 14.19 2.51 1.33
CA GLY A 243 13.77 1.49 0.36
C GLY A 243 14.69 0.27 0.27
N ASP A 244 15.85 0.32 0.92
CA ASP A 244 16.77 -0.83 1.04
C ASP A 244 16.44 -1.75 2.22
N PHE A 245 15.52 -1.34 3.12
CA PHE A 245 15.10 -2.11 4.30
C PHE A 245 16.27 -2.66 5.12
N PRO A 246 17.25 -1.84 5.58
CA PRO A 246 18.55 -2.30 6.07
C PRO A 246 18.49 -3.18 7.32
N THR A 247 17.35 -3.21 8.03
CA THR A 247 17.19 -3.99 9.26
C THR A 247 16.48 -5.32 9.05
N VAL A 248 15.98 -5.60 7.84
CA VAL A 248 15.21 -6.82 7.53
C VAL A 248 15.55 -7.32 6.11
N GLU A 249 15.58 -8.62 5.90
CA GLU A 249 15.75 -9.21 4.56
C GLU A 249 14.48 -9.07 3.70
N SER A 250 13.33 -9.28 4.34
CA SER A 250 12.00 -9.11 3.76
C SER A 250 11.13 -8.42 4.79
N PRO A 251 10.48 -7.30 4.47
CA PRO A 251 9.68 -6.52 5.42
C PRO A 251 8.29 -7.15 5.64
N ASN A 252 8.24 -8.47 5.93
CA ASN A 252 7.00 -9.21 6.19
C ASN A 252 6.71 -9.28 7.70
N PRO A 253 5.69 -8.58 8.23
CA PRO A 253 5.39 -8.54 9.65
C PRO A 253 4.83 -9.87 10.21
N GLU A 254 4.53 -10.85 9.37
CA GLU A 254 4.14 -12.19 9.81
C GLU A 254 5.33 -13.07 10.19
N GLU A 255 6.55 -12.66 9.86
CA GLU A 255 7.77 -13.41 10.13
C GLU A 255 8.39 -13.01 11.48
N ARG A 256 8.66 -13.99 12.34
CA ARG A 256 9.29 -13.74 13.65
C ARG A 256 10.65 -13.05 13.53
N LYS A 257 11.43 -13.39 12.50
CA LYS A 257 12.74 -12.79 12.23
C LYS A 257 12.62 -11.28 11.97
N THR A 258 11.63 -10.90 11.20
CA THR A 258 11.35 -9.49 10.87
C THR A 258 10.84 -8.71 12.08
N MET A 259 10.06 -9.36 12.94
CA MET A 259 9.54 -8.77 14.19
C MET A 259 10.57 -8.72 15.33
N ALA A 260 11.74 -9.36 15.19
CA ALA A 260 12.69 -9.55 16.29
C ALA A 260 13.09 -8.24 16.98
N MET A 261 13.47 -7.21 16.21
CA MET A 261 13.87 -5.91 16.75
C MET A 261 12.76 -5.25 17.58
N ALA A 262 11.52 -5.33 17.11
CA ALA A 262 10.36 -4.79 17.83
C ALA A 262 10.06 -5.59 19.11
N ILE A 263 10.18 -6.92 19.05
CA ILE A 263 9.99 -7.81 20.21
C ILE A 263 11.10 -7.59 21.25
N ASP A 264 12.36 -7.44 20.83
CA ASP A 264 13.50 -7.17 21.72
C ASP A 264 13.33 -5.82 22.42
N LEU A 265 12.92 -4.79 21.71
CA LEU A 265 12.59 -3.48 22.30
C LEU A 265 11.43 -3.62 23.29
N ALA A 266 10.40 -4.36 22.93
CA ALA A 266 9.24 -4.58 23.82
C ALA A 266 9.64 -5.32 25.10
N ALA A 267 10.52 -6.30 25.01
CA ALA A 267 11.04 -7.01 26.17
C ALA A 267 11.86 -6.08 27.10
N LYS A 268 12.68 -5.21 26.52
CA LYS A 268 13.46 -4.22 27.26
C LYS A 268 12.58 -3.19 27.97
N GLU A 269 11.56 -2.71 27.27
CA GLU A 269 10.64 -1.67 27.77
C GLU A 269 9.50 -2.26 28.64
N GLY A 270 9.35 -3.57 28.69
CA GLY A 270 8.23 -4.25 29.36
C GLY A 270 6.89 -3.94 28.73
N ALA A 271 6.83 -3.86 27.39
CA ALA A 271 5.61 -3.53 26.67
C ALA A 271 4.59 -4.68 26.69
N ASP A 272 3.31 -4.36 26.57
CA ASP A 272 2.21 -5.33 26.57
C ASP A 272 1.91 -5.86 25.16
N LEU A 273 2.09 -4.99 24.15
CA LEU A 273 1.72 -5.22 22.78
C LEU A 273 2.84 -4.76 21.83
N VAL A 274 3.09 -5.56 20.80
CA VAL A 274 3.95 -5.21 19.66
C VAL A 274 3.10 -5.20 18.40
N LEU A 275 3.20 -4.11 17.64
CA LEU A 275 2.59 -3.95 16.34
C LEU A 275 3.67 -3.66 15.29
N ALA A 276 3.51 -4.20 14.10
CA ALA A 276 4.33 -3.82 12.95
C ALA A 276 3.50 -3.84 11.68
N THR A 277 3.86 -2.98 10.72
CA THR A 277 3.23 -2.96 9.40
C THR A 277 4.28 -3.14 8.31
N ASP A 278 3.88 -3.74 7.20
CA ASP A 278 4.71 -3.84 6.00
C ASP A 278 4.85 -2.47 5.30
N PRO A 279 5.68 -2.34 4.26
CA PRO A 279 6.00 -1.04 3.67
C PRO A 279 4.82 -0.22 3.15
N ASP A 280 3.75 -0.84 2.66
CA ASP A 280 2.53 -0.16 2.22
C ASP A 280 1.38 -0.23 3.24
N SER A 281 1.66 -0.78 4.43
CA SER A 281 0.79 -0.80 5.62
C SER A 281 -0.60 -1.39 5.38
N ASP A 282 -0.71 -2.38 4.49
CA ASP A 282 -1.93 -3.17 4.29
C ASP A 282 -1.91 -4.49 5.10
N ARG A 283 -0.77 -4.80 5.75
CA ARG A 283 -0.59 -5.95 6.65
C ARG A 283 -0.17 -5.50 8.05
N ILE A 284 -0.55 -6.28 9.05
CA ILE A 284 -0.17 -6.07 10.44
C ILE A 284 0.39 -7.34 11.08
N GLY A 285 1.56 -7.23 11.69
CA GLY A 285 2.08 -8.21 12.63
C GLY A 285 1.74 -7.83 14.05
N VAL A 286 1.33 -8.80 14.86
CA VAL A 286 0.92 -8.61 16.25
C VAL A 286 1.63 -9.59 17.14
N ALA A 287 2.36 -9.11 18.15
CA ALA A 287 2.87 -9.97 19.22
C ALA A 287 2.40 -9.49 20.59
N LEU A 288 2.04 -10.45 21.44
CA LEU A 288 1.48 -10.22 22.76
C LEU A 288 2.38 -10.86 23.82
N ARG A 289 2.55 -10.19 24.96
CA ARG A 289 3.21 -10.74 26.12
C ARG A 289 2.28 -11.72 26.85
N ASN A 290 2.64 -12.99 26.91
CA ASN A 290 1.88 -14.02 27.62
C ASN A 290 2.09 -13.94 29.14
N LYS A 291 1.36 -14.76 29.90
CA LYS A 291 1.46 -14.84 31.36
C LYS A 291 2.83 -15.27 31.90
N LYS A 292 3.68 -15.87 31.05
CA LYS A 292 5.07 -16.26 31.38
C LYS A 292 6.07 -15.13 31.08
N GLY A 293 5.62 -14.00 30.53
CA GLY A 293 6.45 -12.88 30.11
C GLY A 293 7.07 -13.02 28.72
N GLU A 294 6.70 -14.07 27.94
CA GLU A 294 7.21 -14.33 26.60
C GLU A 294 6.34 -13.64 25.55
N TYR A 295 6.94 -13.14 24.45
CA TYR A 295 6.20 -12.58 23.34
C TYR A 295 5.81 -13.67 22.34
N VAL A 296 4.51 -13.79 22.12
CA VAL A 296 3.90 -14.73 21.17
C VAL A 296 3.42 -13.94 19.95
N LEU A 297 3.99 -14.25 18.80
CA LEU A 297 3.57 -13.70 17.51
C LEU A 297 2.30 -14.43 17.06
N LEU A 298 1.24 -13.67 16.80
CA LEU A 298 0.01 -14.17 16.19
C LEU A 298 0.21 -14.29 14.67
N ASN A 299 -0.22 -15.41 14.11
CA ASN A 299 -0.29 -15.51 12.65
C ASN A 299 -1.53 -14.78 12.10
N GLY A 300 -1.55 -14.54 10.79
CA GLY A 300 -2.64 -13.79 10.13
C GLY A 300 -4.03 -14.40 10.39
N ASN A 301 -4.16 -15.74 10.38
CA ASN A 301 -5.44 -16.41 10.66
C ASN A 301 -5.91 -16.20 12.10
N GLN A 302 -4.99 -16.25 13.07
CA GLN A 302 -5.33 -15.98 14.47
C GLN A 302 -5.79 -14.54 14.66
N THR A 303 -5.07 -13.58 14.06
CA THR A 303 -5.42 -12.16 14.10
C THR A 303 -6.79 -11.92 13.46
N LEU A 304 -7.04 -12.52 12.28
CA LEU A 304 -8.33 -12.41 11.58
C LEU A 304 -9.49 -12.93 12.43
N VAL A 305 -9.35 -14.13 13.02
CA VAL A 305 -10.41 -14.72 13.86
C VAL A 305 -10.70 -13.86 15.09
N LEU A 306 -9.66 -13.31 15.74
CA LEU A 306 -9.83 -12.41 16.89
C LEU A 306 -10.56 -11.12 16.50
N LEU A 307 -10.15 -10.48 15.40
CA LEU A 307 -10.79 -9.27 14.90
C LEU A 307 -12.25 -9.51 14.50
N LEU A 308 -12.49 -10.60 13.77
CA LEU A 308 -13.86 -10.98 13.36
C LEU A 308 -14.78 -11.23 14.58
N SER A 309 -14.29 -12.03 15.53
CA SER A 309 -15.03 -12.31 16.78
C SER A 309 -15.35 -11.01 17.54
N TYR A 310 -14.37 -10.12 17.66
CA TYR A 310 -14.54 -8.82 18.30
C TYR A 310 -15.60 -7.97 17.58
N GLN A 311 -15.49 -7.81 16.26
CA GLN A 311 -16.40 -7.00 15.46
C GLN A 311 -17.83 -7.54 15.55
N LEU A 312 -18.03 -8.85 15.33
CA LEU A 312 -19.35 -9.47 15.40
C LEU A 312 -19.99 -9.30 16.78
N THR A 313 -19.22 -9.49 17.85
CA THR A 313 -19.69 -9.29 19.22
C THR A 313 -20.14 -7.85 19.45
N ARG A 314 -19.30 -6.86 19.06
CA ARG A 314 -19.66 -5.44 19.23
C ARG A 314 -20.85 -5.02 18.37
N TRP A 315 -20.95 -5.52 17.15
CA TRP A 315 -22.10 -5.25 16.28
C TRP A 315 -23.39 -5.87 16.82
N ALA A 316 -23.34 -7.10 17.35
CA ALA A 316 -24.49 -7.74 18.01
C ALA A 316 -24.99 -6.89 19.19
N GLU A 317 -24.08 -6.44 20.06
CA GLU A 317 -24.42 -5.58 21.21
C GLU A 317 -25.04 -4.23 20.80
N ARG A 318 -24.69 -3.73 19.60
CA ARG A 318 -25.25 -2.48 19.04
C ARG A 318 -26.53 -2.71 18.21
N GLY A 319 -27.01 -3.93 18.08
CA GLY A 319 -28.17 -4.27 17.27
C GLY A 319 -27.93 -4.18 15.75
N CYS A 320 -26.67 -4.24 15.33
CA CYS A 320 -26.30 -4.08 13.91
C CYS A 320 -26.33 -5.39 13.10
N LEU A 321 -26.57 -6.56 13.71
CA LEU A 321 -26.58 -7.87 13.03
C LEU A 321 -27.99 -8.28 12.56
N LEU A 322 -28.74 -7.38 11.97
CA LEU A 322 -30.16 -7.60 11.66
C LEU A 322 -30.44 -8.49 10.45
N TYR A 323 -29.43 -8.89 9.64
CA TYR A 323 -29.70 -9.50 8.33
C TYR A 323 -28.84 -10.72 7.96
N THR A 324 -28.42 -11.52 8.92
CA THR A 324 -27.71 -12.77 8.62
C THR A 324 -28.59 -14.02 8.49
N SER A 325 -29.90 -13.90 8.63
CA SER A 325 -30.79 -15.07 8.72
C SER A 325 -31.57 -15.39 7.46
N ASP A 326 -31.53 -14.57 6.41
CA ASP A 326 -32.36 -14.74 5.22
C ASP A 326 -31.56 -15.05 3.94
N ALA A 327 -30.38 -15.66 4.05
CA ALA A 327 -29.62 -16.17 2.91
C ALA A 327 -29.64 -17.70 2.88
#